data_75c4503732a342d1249afac21e44e693
#
_entry.id   75c4503732a342d1249afac21e44e693
#
_cell.length_a   1.000
_cell.length_b   1.000
_cell.length_c   1.000
_cell.angle_alpha   90.00
_cell.angle_beta   90.00
_cell.angle_gamma   90.00
#
_symmetry.space_group_name_H-M   'P 1'
#
loop_
_entity.id
_entity.type
_entity.pdbx_description
1 polymer ?
#
loop_
_entity_poly.entity_id
_entity_poly.type
_entity_poly.pdbx_seq_one_letter_code
_entity_poly.pdbx_strand_id
1 'polypeptide(L)'
;MMKINDLSRRNFLNLVGVAGGSTAIYQTSLAMGVMSETGKPAKLDLKQVKGEKKSVLVLGAGISGLSVAYELERVGYQVTVLEASKRIGGRNLTLRHGDEIDELGQKQICEFDDDPKMYFNAGPARIPGHHRRVLQYCKMLKVPLQIKTNFSRPAYTHEADHFGGEPIRVSRYIADARGFLSELLHKAVDKNIFDESLSPEEIEKLRDFVKNYGDLKADGTYQGTIRGGIKSGGMVTPSASHEPIELRALLDSNFWRSGLVSSENPDWGDPLMEISGGMDGIVKAFVEEIRSEIVTNAQVQSIRNTTDGVEVEYHHGGKRKQLKADWCFNSIPSHFLPSIPNNFADDYIAGLSAMSRGNFFKLGFQMKSRFWEDEGIYGGITRTSQRINQIWYPSADIHSEKG
;
A
#
# COMPACT_ATOMS: atom_id res chain seq x y z
N MET A 1 -38.14 -23.09 -13.30
CA MET A 1 -38.06 -21.69 -13.75
C MET A 1 -38.18 -20.80 -12.50
N MET A 2 -37.10 -20.22 -12.02
CA MET A 2 -37.10 -19.38 -10.83
C MET A 2 -37.81 -18.06 -11.16
N LYS A 3 -38.80 -17.68 -10.39
CA LYS A 3 -39.52 -16.42 -10.64
C LYS A 3 -38.62 -15.25 -10.37
N ILE A 4 -38.57 -14.30 -11.26
CA ILE A 4 -37.65 -13.10 -11.21
C ILE A 4 -37.81 -12.32 -9.90
N ASN A 5 -38.94 -12.41 -9.22
CA ASN A 5 -39.22 -11.71 -7.96
C ASN A 5 -38.55 -12.31 -6.72
N ASP A 6 -37.91 -13.48 -6.81
CA ASP A 6 -37.24 -14.14 -5.67
C ASP A 6 -35.70 -14.09 -5.80
N LEU A 7 -35.14 -13.30 -6.75
CA LEU A 7 -33.70 -13.16 -6.92
C LEU A 7 -33.11 -12.22 -5.87
N SER A 8 -32.43 -12.78 -4.89
CA SER A 8 -31.60 -11.97 -4.00
C SER A 8 -30.52 -11.23 -4.79
N ARG A 9 -30.07 -10.06 -4.31
CA ARG A 9 -28.95 -9.31 -4.91
C ARG A 9 -27.72 -10.19 -5.11
N ARG A 10 -27.42 -11.09 -4.18
CA ARG A 10 -26.33 -12.06 -4.24
C ARG A 10 -26.49 -13.05 -5.40
N ASN A 11 -27.68 -13.64 -5.54
CA ASN A 11 -27.97 -14.58 -6.62
C ASN A 11 -27.89 -13.92 -7.99
N PHE A 12 -28.33 -12.67 -8.09
CA PHE A 12 -28.20 -11.87 -9.31
C PHE A 12 -26.74 -11.64 -9.68
N LEU A 13 -25.89 -11.21 -8.73
CA LEU A 13 -24.46 -11.01 -8.97
C LEU A 13 -23.76 -12.32 -9.34
N ASN A 14 -24.11 -13.44 -8.74
CA ASN A 14 -23.58 -14.75 -9.11
C ASN A 14 -23.93 -15.12 -10.56
N LEU A 15 -25.17 -14.91 -10.99
CA LEU A 15 -25.60 -15.14 -12.38
C LEU A 15 -24.84 -14.24 -13.36
N VAL A 16 -24.65 -12.98 -13.03
CA VAL A 16 -23.85 -12.04 -13.81
C VAL A 16 -22.40 -12.51 -13.89
N GLY A 17 -21.84 -13.04 -12.81
CA GLY A 17 -20.48 -13.56 -12.77
C GLY A 17 -20.29 -14.79 -13.64
N VAL A 18 -21.25 -15.70 -13.65
CA VAL A 18 -21.25 -16.89 -14.51
C VAL A 18 -21.33 -16.49 -16.00
N ALA A 19 -22.11 -15.46 -16.33
CA ALA A 19 -22.32 -15.02 -17.71
C ALA A 19 -21.21 -14.09 -18.24
N GLY A 20 -20.59 -13.25 -17.40
CA GLY A 20 -19.69 -12.18 -17.83
C GLY A 20 -18.40 -12.07 -17.03
N GLY A 21 -18.10 -13.01 -16.14
CA GLY A 21 -16.85 -13.04 -15.36
C GLY A 21 -16.75 -11.93 -14.29
N SER A 22 -15.55 -11.78 -13.72
CA SER A 22 -15.28 -10.83 -12.62
C SER A 22 -15.52 -9.37 -12.98
N THR A 23 -15.25 -8.98 -14.22
CA THR A 23 -15.50 -7.60 -14.71
C THR A 23 -16.98 -7.28 -14.71
N ALA A 24 -17.84 -8.22 -15.14
CA ALA A 24 -19.28 -8.02 -15.14
C ALA A 24 -19.84 -7.95 -13.71
N ILE A 25 -19.34 -8.77 -12.78
CA ILE A 25 -19.67 -8.66 -11.35
C ILE A 25 -19.30 -7.27 -10.83
N TYR A 26 -18.09 -6.80 -11.12
CA TYR A 26 -17.60 -5.51 -10.67
C TYR A 26 -18.49 -4.36 -11.16
N GLN A 27 -18.73 -4.28 -12.48
CA GLN A 27 -19.57 -3.25 -13.09
C GLN A 27 -21.01 -3.29 -12.57
N THR A 28 -21.57 -4.48 -12.42
CA THR A 28 -22.93 -4.65 -11.88
C THR A 28 -22.99 -4.27 -10.41
N SER A 29 -21.95 -4.58 -9.63
CA SER A 29 -21.87 -4.19 -8.22
C SER A 29 -21.78 -2.67 -8.05
N LEU A 30 -21.09 -1.98 -8.95
CA LEU A 30 -21.09 -0.51 -9.01
C LEU A 30 -22.47 0.04 -9.34
N ALA A 31 -23.11 -0.48 -10.40
CA ALA A 31 -24.44 -0.05 -10.85
C ALA A 31 -25.52 -0.29 -9.79
N MET A 32 -25.39 -1.33 -9.00
CA MET A 32 -26.29 -1.64 -7.90
C MET A 32 -25.99 -0.88 -6.59
N GLY A 33 -24.93 -0.07 -6.56
CA GLY A 33 -24.47 0.64 -5.37
C GLY A 33 -23.95 -0.30 -4.25
N VAL A 34 -23.63 -1.55 -4.58
CA VAL A 34 -23.00 -2.51 -3.66
C VAL A 34 -21.52 -2.19 -3.49
N MET A 35 -20.88 -1.68 -4.55
CA MET A 35 -19.57 -1.09 -4.52
C MET A 35 -19.67 0.37 -4.96
N SER A 36 -18.88 1.26 -4.38
CA SER A 36 -18.75 2.62 -4.86
C SER A 36 -17.66 2.68 -5.93
N GLU A 37 -17.89 3.47 -6.99
CA GLU A 37 -16.80 3.89 -7.87
C GLU A 37 -15.65 4.46 -7.01
N THR A 38 -14.41 4.36 -7.51
CA THR A 38 -13.21 4.95 -6.91
C THR A 38 -13.32 6.48 -6.87
N GLY A 39 -14.34 6.96 -6.23
CA GLY A 39 -14.73 8.34 -6.03
C GLY A 39 -14.53 8.79 -4.59
N LYS A 40 -15.34 9.70 -4.15
CA LYS A 40 -15.43 10.12 -2.75
C LYS A 40 -15.89 8.90 -1.92
N PRO A 41 -15.26 8.60 -0.76
CA PRO A 41 -15.77 7.54 0.11
C PRO A 41 -17.24 7.85 0.42
N ALA A 42 -18.11 6.87 0.24
CA ALA A 42 -19.51 7.03 0.56
C ALA A 42 -19.63 7.56 2.00
N LYS A 43 -20.48 8.55 2.20
CA LYS A 43 -20.80 9.02 3.55
C LYS A 43 -21.41 7.82 4.29
N LEU A 44 -20.85 7.46 5.42
CA LEU A 44 -21.46 6.47 6.29
C LEU A 44 -22.71 7.14 6.92
N ASP A 45 -23.87 6.82 6.37
CA ASP A 45 -25.16 7.30 6.86
C ASP A 45 -25.79 6.21 7.75
N LEU A 46 -25.11 5.94 8.86
CA LEU A 46 -25.61 5.02 9.86
C LEU A 46 -26.70 5.70 10.67
N LYS A 47 -27.88 5.08 10.74
CA LYS A 47 -28.99 5.60 11.52
C LYS A 47 -28.79 5.27 13.00
N GLN A 48 -29.18 6.21 13.86
CA GLN A 48 -29.20 5.99 15.31
C GLN A 48 -30.10 4.79 15.65
N VAL A 49 -29.63 3.93 16.53
CA VAL A 49 -30.41 2.84 17.08
C VAL A 49 -31.57 3.41 17.87
N LYS A 50 -32.80 3.01 17.52
CA LYS A 50 -34.01 3.38 18.25
C LYS A 50 -34.54 2.16 19.02
N GLY A 51 -34.94 2.36 20.27
CA GLY A 51 -35.43 1.29 21.13
C GLY A 51 -34.33 0.58 21.90
N GLU A 52 -34.52 -0.75 22.07
CA GLU A 52 -33.54 -1.59 22.77
C GLU A 52 -32.19 -1.62 22.05
N LYS A 53 -31.12 -1.46 22.82
CA LYS A 53 -29.76 -1.46 22.26
C LYS A 53 -29.38 -2.84 21.76
N LYS A 54 -28.99 -2.93 20.50
CA LYS A 54 -28.48 -4.14 19.89
C LYS A 54 -27.01 -4.34 20.22
N SER A 55 -26.64 -5.57 20.51
CA SER A 55 -25.27 -5.97 20.84
C SER A 55 -24.49 -6.40 19.59
N VAL A 56 -23.22 -6.05 19.54
CA VAL A 56 -22.33 -6.37 18.43
C VAL A 56 -20.99 -6.88 18.95
N LEU A 57 -20.59 -8.04 18.49
CA LEU A 57 -19.20 -8.52 18.66
C LEU A 57 -18.35 -8.12 17.45
N VAL A 58 -17.15 -7.64 17.72
CA VAL A 58 -16.13 -7.38 16.68
C VAL A 58 -14.95 -8.30 16.97
N LEU A 59 -14.61 -9.17 16.02
CA LEU A 59 -13.49 -10.10 16.14
C LEU A 59 -12.27 -9.54 15.45
N GLY A 60 -11.27 -9.20 16.27
CA GLY A 60 -10.03 -8.55 15.88
C GLY A 60 -10.03 -7.05 16.12
N ALA A 61 -9.02 -6.56 16.84
CA ALA A 61 -8.76 -5.14 17.09
C ALA A 61 -7.70 -4.56 16.14
N GLY A 62 -7.66 -5.03 14.89
CA GLY A 62 -6.97 -4.35 13.80
C GLY A 62 -7.73 -3.09 13.35
N ILE A 63 -7.15 -2.27 12.49
CA ILE A 63 -7.76 -1.01 12.04
C ILE A 63 -9.17 -1.19 11.48
N SER A 64 -9.47 -2.32 10.83
CA SER A 64 -10.82 -2.62 10.32
C SER A 64 -11.81 -2.86 11.44
N GLY A 65 -11.45 -3.66 12.45
CA GLY A 65 -12.31 -3.91 13.61
C GLY A 65 -12.52 -2.65 14.45
N LEU A 66 -11.46 -1.87 14.66
CA LEU A 66 -11.55 -0.60 15.39
C LEU A 66 -12.46 0.41 14.66
N SER A 67 -12.36 0.51 13.33
CA SER A 67 -13.25 1.40 12.58
C SER A 67 -14.72 0.97 12.66
N VAL A 68 -14.99 -0.33 12.65
CA VAL A 68 -16.36 -0.87 12.85
C VAL A 68 -16.86 -0.55 14.26
N ALA A 69 -16.05 -0.80 15.29
CA ALA A 69 -16.40 -0.49 16.67
C ALA A 69 -16.72 0.99 16.86
N TYR A 70 -15.84 1.86 16.37
CA TYR A 70 -15.99 3.32 16.43
C TYR A 70 -17.31 3.79 15.78
N GLU A 71 -17.62 3.33 14.57
CA GLU A 71 -18.82 3.77 13.86
C GLU A 71 -20.11 3.22 14.47
N LEU A 72 -20.13 1.97 14.92
CA LEU A 72 -21.31 1.36 15.51
C LEU A 72 -21.63 1.92 16.91
N GLU A 73 -20.60 2.14 17.73
CA GLU A 73 -20.77 2.76 19.04
C GLU A 73 -21.41 4.15 18.94
N ARG A 74 -20.97 4.97 17.99
CA ARG A 74 -21.47 6.33 17.76
C ARG A 74 -22.96 6.39 17.40
N VAL A 75 -23.49 5.32 16.83
CA VAL A 75 -24.93 5.24 16.50
C VAL A 75 -25.74 4.41 17.53
N GLY A 76 -25.11 4.05 18.65
CA GLY A 76 -25.81 3.53 19.80
C GLY A 76 -25.84 2.01 19.94
N TYR A 77 -25.01 1.26 19.17
CA TYR A 77 -24.84 -0.17 19.43
C TYR A 77 -24.00 -0.41 20.68
N GLN A 78 -24.25 -1.54 21.34
CA GLN A 78 -23.39 -2.07 22.40
C GLN A 78 -22.30 -2.92 21.74
N VAL A 79 -21.08 -2.44 21.69
CA VAL A 79 -19.96 -3.12 21.01
C VAL A 79 -19.03 -3.76 22.02
N THR A 80 -18.57 -4.98 21.74
CA THR A 80 -17.46 -5.63 22.43
C THR A 80 -16.47 -6.11 21.38
N VAL A 81 -15.19 -5.78 21.57
CA VAL A 81 -14.12 -6.19 20.65
C VAL A 81 -13.28 -7.29 21.30
N LEU A 82 -13.06 -8.39 20.59
CA LEU A 82 -12.18 -9.48 21.03
C LEU A 82 -10.90 -9.47 20.19
N GLU A 83 -9.75 -9.33 20.83
CA GLU A 83 -8.43 -9.36 20.19
C GLU A 83 -7.60 -10.52 20.73
N ALA A 84 -7.08 -11.36 19.82
CA ALA A 84 -6.32 -12.56 20.20
C ALA A 84 -4.98 -12.24 20.85
N SER A 85 -4.31 -11.18 20.42
CA SER A 85 -2.99 -10.79 20.93
C SER A 85 -3.08 -9.88 22.16
N LYS A 86 -1.93 -9.70 22.83
CA LYS A 86 -1.78 -8.69 23.89
C LYS A 86 -1.81 -7.24 23.35
N ARG A 87 -1.61 -7.08 22.04
CA ARG A 87 -1.46 -5.79 21.35
C ARG A 87 -2.65 -5.50 20.43
N ILE A 88 -3.13 -4.28 20.49
CA ILE A 88 -4.13 -3.73 19.57
C ILE A 88 -3.45 -3.22 18.29
N GLY A 89 -4.14 -3.24 17.17
CA GLY A 89 -3.69 -2.69 15.89
C GLY A 89 -3.43 -3.72 14.78
N GLY A 90 -3.37 -5.01 15.13
CA GLY A 90 -3.17 -6.08 14.14
C GLY A 90 -1.90 -5.87 13.32
N ARG A 91 -2.03 -5.84 11.99
CA ARG A 91 -0.91 -5.61 11.06
C ARG A 91 -0.39 -4.16 11.05
N ASN A 92 -1.10 -3.22 11.64
CA ASN A 92 -0.60 -1.86 11.81
C ASN A 92 0.32 -1.83 13.04
N LEU A 93 1.61 -2.09 12.78
CA LEU A 93 2.65 -2.24 13.78
C LEU A 93 3.77 -1.23 13.51
N THR A 94 4.04 -0.41 14.50
CA THR A 94 5.23 0.45 14.57
C THR A 94 6.04 0.03 15.79
N LEU A 95 7.33 -0.16 15.62
CA LEU A 95 8.26 -0.57 16.66
C LEU A 95 9.13 0.61 17.08
N ARG A 96 9.41 0.71 18.37
CA ARG A 96 10.26 1.72 19.00
C ARG A 96 11.20 1.05 20.02
N HIS A 97 12.07 1.81 20.62
CA HIS A 97 12.93 1.33 21.70
C HIS A 97 12.18 0.46 22.72
N GLY A 98 12.72 -0.70 23.02
CA GLY A 98 12.18 -1.65 23.98
C GLY A 98 10.97 -2.49 23.53
N ASP A 99 10.40 -2.22 22.35
CA ASP A 99 9.31 -3.03 21.85
C ASP A 99 9.77 -4.45 21.53
N GLU A 100 9.01 -5.44 22.03
CA GLU A 100 9.25 -6.86 21.77
C GLU A 100 8.36 -7.37 20.64
N ILE A 101 8.93 -8.07 19.70
CA ILE A 101 8.24 -8.86 18.69
C ILE A 101 8.58 -10.35 18.85
N ASP A 102 7.61 -11.20 18.56
CA ASP A 102 7.80 -12.65 18.49
C ASP A 102 7.51 -13.10 17.06
N GLU A 103 8.55 -13.55 16.38
CA GLU A 103 8.45 -14.10 15.03
C GLU A 103 8.72 -15.62 15.07
N LEU A 104 7.64 -16.40 14.97
CA LEU A 104 7.70 -17.85 14.94
C LEU A 104 8.44 -18.46 16.17
N GLY A 105 8.22 -17.87 17.36
CA GLY A 105 8.85 -18.29 18.59
C GLY A 105 10.24 -17.69 18.84
N GLN A 106 10.72 -16.82 17.96
CA GLN A 106 11.96 -16.06 18.14
C GLN A 106 11.63 -14.64 18.59
N LYS A 107 11.94 -14.35 19.84
CA LYS A 107 11.75 -13.03 20.42
C LYS A 107 12.88 -12.10 20.04
N GLN A 108 12.51 -10.91 19.59
CA GLN A 108 13.43 -9.81 19.29
C GLN A 108 12.99 -8.57 20.04
N ILE A 109 13.94 -7.78 20.48
CA ILE A 109 13.70 -6.48 21.11
C ILE A 109 14.22 -5.39 20.16
N CYS A 110 13.45 -4.35 19.97
CA CYS A 110 13.88 -3.19 19.20
C CYS A 110 14.91 -2.38 20.01
N GLU A 111 16.16 -2.40 19.59
CA GLU A 111 17.29 -1.74 20.25
C GLU A 111 17.61 -0.33 19.67
N PHE A 112 16.64 0.31 19.05
CA PHE A 112 16.80 1.70 18.61
C PHE A 112 17.06 2.62 19.82
N ASP A 113 17.63 3.79 19.59
CA ASP A 113 17.72 4.82 20.62
C ASP A 113 16.33 5.16 21.15
N ASP A 114 16.26 5.52 22.45
CA ASP A 114 15.02 5.97 23.08
C ASP A 114 14.72 7.43 22.65
N ASP A 115 14.34 7.57 21.39
CA ASP A 115 13.94 8.83 20.75
C ASP A 115 12.60 8.62 20.04
N PRO A 116 11.57 9.42 20.30
CA PRO A 116 10.26 9.29 19.66
C PRO A 116 10.30 9.41 18.12
N LYS A 117 11.38 9.97 17.55
CA LYS A 117 11.63 10.02 16.11
C LYS A 117 12.23 8.74 15.56
N MET A 118 12.78 7.87 16.42
CA MET A 118 13.33 6.57 16.04
C MET A 118 12.25 5.51 16.12
N TYR A 119 11.65 5.17 14.98
CA TYR A 119 10.63 4.14 14.89
C TYR A 119 10.71 3.37 13.57
N PHE A 120 10.21 2.17 13.59
CA PHE A 120 10.14 1.31 12.42
C PHE A 120 8.70 0.88 12.14
N ASN A 121 8.15 1.27 11.01
CA ASN A 121 6.85 0.81 10.53
C ASN A 121 6.96 -0.62 9.95
N ALA A 122 6.92 -1.63 10.81
CA ALA A 122 6.97 -3.04 10.42
C ALA A 122 5.73 -3.45 9.61
N GLY A 123 4.59 -2.79 9.84
CA GLY A 123 3.37 -2.90 9.07
C GLY A 123 3.31 -1.96 7.86
N PRO A 124 2.16 -1.29 7.61
CA PRO A 124 2.05 -0.29 6.56
C PRO A 124 3.01 0.87 6.81
N ALA A 125 3.49 1.49 5.75
CA ALA A 125 4.45 2.59 5.83
C ALA A 125 4.07 3.80 4.98
N ARG A 126 2.93 3.75 4.27
CA ARG A 126 2.46 4.84 3.41
C ARG A 126 0.94 4.84 3.27
N ILE A 127 0.41 5.99 2.94
CA ILE A 127 -1.01 6.23 2.63
C ILE A 127 -1.07 6.95 1.28
N PRO A 128 -1.43 6.25 0.19
CA PRO A 128 -1.69 6.89 -1.10
C PRO A 128 -2.83 7.90 -1.04
N GLY A 129 -2.73 8.97 -1.83
CA GLY A 129 -3.72 10.05 -1.84
C GLY A 129 -5.15 9.63 -2.18
N HIS A 130 -5.31 8.52 -2.91
CA HIS A 130 -6.63 7.95 -3.25
C HIS A 130 -7.21 7.05 -2.13
N HIS A 131 -6.46 6.72 -1.08
CA HIS A 131 -6.96 6.01 0.10
C HIS A 131 -7.84 6.92 0.99
N ARG A 132 -8.87 7.49 0.38
CA ARG A 132 -9.70 8.55 0.95
C ARG A 132 -10.34 8.21 2.29
N ARG A 133 -10.71 6.92 2.52
CA ARG A 133 -11.31 6.50 3.78
C ARG A 133 -10.33 6.60 4.94
N VAL A 134 -9.10 6.14 4.75
CA VAL A 134 -8.04 6.24 5.76
C VAL A 134 -7.74 7.71 6.06
N LEU A 135 -7.56 8.52 5.01
CA LEU A 135 -7.33 9.96 5.15
C LEU A 135 -8.47 10.69 5.84
N GLN A 136 -9.72 10.27 5.59
CA GLN A 136 -10.89 10.81 6.27
C GLN A 136 -10.83 10.52 7.78
N TYR A 137 -10.48 9.29 8.18
CA TYR A 137 -10.30 8.96 9.60
C TYR A 137 -9.12 9.73 10.21
N CYS A 138 -8.00 9.83 9.52
CA CYS A 138 -6.89 10.65 10.01
C CYS A 138 -7.35 12.08 10.30
N LYS A 139 -8.13 12.69 9.38
CA LYS A 139 -8.68 14.03 9.58
C LYS A 139 -9.67 14.10 10.75
N MET A 140 -10.60 13.14 10.85
CA MET A 140 -11.63 13.12 11.90
C MET A 140 -11.04 12.93 13.29
N LEU A 141 -10.04 12.06 13.39
CA LEU A 141 -9.35 11.71 14.63
C LEU A 141 -8.13 12.60 14.90
N LYS A 142 -7.91 13.64 14.09
CA LYS A 142 -6.81 14.61 14.22
C LYS A 142 -5.43 13.96 14.22
N VAL A 143 -5.27 12.85 13.49
CA VAL A 143 -3.98 12.16 13.33
C VAL A 143 -3.07 12.99 12.43
N PRO A 144 -1.88 13.40 12.88
CA PRO A 144 -0.98 14.23 12.09
C PRO A 144 -0.37 13.43 10.93
N LEU A 145 -0.37 14.04 9.75
CA LEU A 145 0.21 13.45 8.54
C LEU A 145 1.40 14.28 8.07
N GLN A 146 2.34 13.61 7.44
CA GLN A 146 3.46 14.21 6.73
C GLN A 146 3.59 13.59 5.33
N ILE A 147 4.26 14.31 4.45
CA ILE A 147 4.55 13.81 3.10
C ILE A 147 5.63 12.74 3.17
N LYS A 148 5.40 11.66 2.42
CA LYS A 148 6.36 10.59 2.23
C LYS A 148 6.80 10.55 0.78
N THR A 149 8.07 10.65 0.55
CA THR A 149 8.68 10.42 -0.76
C THR A 149 8.86 8.92 -0.97
N ASN A 150 8.28 8.40 -2.03
CA ASN A 150 8.42 6.98 -2.38
C ASN A 150 9.31 6.80 -3.62
N PHE A 151 9.20 7.72 -4.57
CA PHE A 151 10.02 7.75 -5.76
C PHE A 151 11.07 8.85 -5.64
N SER A 152 12.34 8.48 -5.60
CA SER A 152 13.46 9.39 -5.51
C SER A 152 14.39 9.21 -6.69
N ARG A 153 14.58 10.25 -7.49
CA ARG A 153 15.49 10.22 -8.63
C ARG A 153 16.96 10.06 -8.23
N PRO A 154 17.44 10.66 -7.11
CA PRO A 154 18.77 10.40 -6.58
C PRO A 154 18.98 8.99 -6.01
N ALA A 155 17.93 8.24 -5.66
CA ALA A 155 18.08 6.85 -5.21
C ALA A 155 18.71 5.98 -6.29
N TYR A 156 19.03 4.75 -5.92
CA TYR A 156 19.74 3.83 -6.80
C TYR A 156 18.83 2.71 -7.33
N THR A 157 19.22 2.15 -8.45
CA THR A 157 18.87 0.80 -8.89
C THR A 157 20.14 -0.02 -8.96
N HIS A 158 20.07 -1.27 -8.51
CA HIS A 158 21.18 -2.21 -8.48
C HIS A 158 20.75 -3.55 -9.03
N GLU A 159 21.48 -4.01 -10.02
CA GLU A 159 21.32 -5.32 -10.67
C GLU A 159 22.66 -6.06 -10.60
N ALA A 160 22.72 -7.13 -9.81
CA ALA A 160 23.98 -7.84 -9.56
C ALA A 160 24.66 -8.36 -10.83
N ASP A 161 23.85 -8.76 -11.83
CA ASP A 161 24.33 -9.37 -13.08
C ASP A 161 24.42 -8.35 -14.23
N HIS A 162 24.09 -7.09 -14.00
CA HIS A 162 24.09 -6.03 -15.01
C HIS A 162 24.90 -4.83 -14.54
N PHE A 163 25.30 -3.97 -15.47
CA PHE A 163 26.05 -2.73 -15.21
C PHE A 163 27.34 -2.93 -14.41
N GLY A 164 27.97 -4.11 -14.53
CA GLY A 164 29.17 -4.47 -13.77
C GLY A 164 28.91 -4.75 -12.29
N GLY A 165 27.64 -4.93 -11.88
CA GLY A 165 27.24 -5.08 -10.49
C GLY A 165 27.24 -3.75 -9.69
N GLU A 166 27.40 -2.63 -10.36
CA GLU A 166 27.44 -1.32 -9.73
C GLU A 166 26.06 -0.66 -9.64
N PRO A 167 25.72 0.03 -8.55
CA PRO A 167 24.47 0.76 -8.42
C PRO A 167 24.44 1.98 -9.34
N ILE A 168 23.31 2.19 -10.01
CA ILE A 168 23.09 3.31 -10.92
C ILE A 168 22.03 4.24 -10.36
N ARG A 169 22.21 5.55 -10.45
CA ARG A 169 21.17 6.52 -10.09
C ARG A 169 19.92 6.30 -10.94
N VAL A 170 18.76 6.26 -10.28
CA VAL A 170 17.45 6.12 -10.95
C VAL A 170 17.25 7.22 -11.99
N SER A 171 17.67 8.45 -11.69
CA SER A 171 17.61 9.56 -12.65
C SER A 171 18.36 9.27 -13.95
N ARG A 172 19.55 8.68 -13.87
CA ARG A 172 20.39 8.34 -15.01
C ARG A 172 19.72 7.24 -15.85
N TYR A 173 19.29 6.16 -15.20
CA TYR A 173 18.62 5.07 -15.88
C TYR A 173 17.38 5.55 -16.66
N ILE A 174 16.51 6.34 -16.01
CA ILE A 174 15.29 6.86 -16.63
C ILE A 174 15.61 7.81 -17.78
N ALA A 175 16.60 8.67 -17.61
CA ALA A 175 16.96 9.64 -18.63
C ALA A 175 17.54 8.95 -19.88
N ASP A 176 18.44 7.99 -19.68
CA ASP A 176 19.07 7.25 -20.79
C ASP A 176 18.06 6.35 -21.51
N ALA A 177 17.19 5.62 -20.77
CA ALA A 177 16.11 4.85 -21.36
C ALA A 177 15.18 5.73 -22.21
N ARG A 178 14.79 6.91 -21.69
CA ARG A 178 13.98 7.88 -22.42
C ARG A 178 14.66 8.40 -23.65
N GLY A 179 15.96 8.74 -23.53
CA GLY A 179 16.77 9.27 -24.63
C GLY A 179 16.85 8.29 -25.80
N PHE A 180 17.20 7.04 -25.53
CA PHE A 180 17.27 6.02 -26.57
C PHE A 180 15.92 5.66 -27.18
N LEU A 181 14.84 5.57 -26.37
CA LEU A 181 13.50 5.37 -26.91
C LEU A 181 13.08 6.53 -27.82
N SER A 182 13.42 7.74 -27.46
CA SER A 182 13.18 8.93 -28.30
C SER A 182 14.01 8.91 -29.59
N GLU A 183 15.26 8.49 -29.53
CA GLU A 183 16.08 8.33 -30.74
C GLU A 183 15.48 7.29 -31.68
N LEU A 184 15.05 6.14 -31.17
CA LEU A 184 14.39 5.11 -31.96
C LEU A 184 13.10 5.63 -32.60
N LEU A 185 12.29 6.36 -31.83
CA LEU A 185 11.06 6.97 -32.33
C LEU A 185 11.36 8.06 -33.35
N HIS A 186 12.36 8.90 -33.17
CA HIS A 186 12.80 9.91 -34.15
C HIS A 186 13.15 9.24 -35.50
N LYS A 187 13.92 8.16 -35.48
CA LYS A 187 14.26 7.39 -36.67
C LYS A 187 13.04 6.75 -37.35
N ALA A 188 12.01 6.40 -36.55
CA ALA A 188 10.74 5.89 -37.08
C ALA A 188 9.92 7.01 -37.76
N VAL A 189 9.88 8.19 -37.17
CA VAL A 189 9.26 9.41 -37.76
C VAL A 189 9.88 9.73 -39.09
N ASP A 190 11.22 9.74 -39.18
CA ASP A 190 11.93 10.05 -40.42
C ASP A 190 11.67 9.04 -41.55
N LYS A 191 11.41 7.78 -41.18
CA LYS A 191 11.07 6.70 -42.18
C LYS A 191 9.59 6.65 -42.52
N ASN A 192 8.76 7.48 -41.88
CA ASN A 192 7.30 7.51 -42.05
C ASN A 192 6.64 6.12 -41.97
N ILE A 193 6.99 5.34 -40.96
CA ILE A 193 6.52 3.96 -40.76
C ILE A 193 5.26 3.87 -39.88
N PHE A 194 4.44 4.89 -39.86
CA PHE A 194 3.19 4.91 -39.10
C PHE A 194 2.02 4.44 -39.94
N ASP A 195 1.15 3.61 -39.35
CA ASP A 195 -0.12 3.19 -39.95
C ASP A 195 -1.15 4.31 -40.03
N GLU A 196 -1.02 5.31 -39.15
CA GLU A 196 -1.88 6.50 -39.16
C GLU A 196 -1.33 7.56 -40.12
N SER A 197 -2.21 8.15 -40.95
CA SER A 197 -1.84 9.24 -41.81
C SER A 197 -1.77 10.54 -41.05
N LEU A 198 -0.57 10.89 -40.57
CA LEU A 198 -0.29 12.20 -39.99
C LEU A 198 -0.04 13.23 -41.10
N SER A 199 -0.56 14.42 -40.93
CA SER A 199 -0.23 15.55 -41.81
C SER A 199 1.26 15.96 -41.65
N PRO A 200 1.86 16.62 -42.66
CA PRO A 200 3.24 17.11 -42.54
C PRO A 200 3.48 17.97 -41.31
N GLU A 201 2.49 18.77 -40.91
CA GLU A 201 2.58 19.62 -39.72
C GLU A 201 2.57 18.80 -38.43
N GLU A 202 1.78 17.74 -38.37
CA GLU A 202 1.75 16.82 -37.21
C GLU A 202 3.04 16.02 -37.10
N ILE A 203 3.63 15.62 -38.21
CA ILE A 203 4.95 14.95 -38.24
C ILE A 203 6.03 15.88 -37.68
N GLU A 204 6.06 17.17 -38.06
CA GLU A 204 7.03 18.12 -37.51
C GLU A 204 6.81 18.34 -36.01
N LYS A 205 5.58 18.48 -35.56
CA LYS A 205 5.27 18.58 -34.12
C LYS A 205 5.70 17.35 -33.35
N LEU A 206 5.48 16.15 -33.91
CA LEU A 206 5.93 14.90 -33.31
C LEU A 206 7.46 14.82 -33.24
N ARG A 207 8.16 15.26 -34.30
CA ARG A 207 9.63 15.30 -34.33
C ARG A 207 10.17 16.23 -33.25
N ASP A 208 9.61 17.42 -33.09
CA ASP A 208 10.00 18.39 -32.08
C ASP A 208 9.72 17.86 -30.66
N PHE A 209 8.55 17.25 -30.47
CA PHE A 209 8.19 16.61 -29.20
C PHE A 209 9.20 15.54 -28.82
N VAL A 210 9.50 14.61 -29.73
CA VAL A 210 10.43 13.50 -29.50
C VAL A 210 11.84 14.01 -29.18
N LYS A 211 12.34 15.02 -29.92
CA LYS A 211 13.63 15.64 -29.65
C LYS A 211 13.69 16.26 -28.25
N ASN A 212 12.69 17.04 -27.89
CA ASN A 212 12.62 17.65 -26.57
C ASN A 212 12.45 16.64 -25.43
N TYR A 213 11.61 15.65 -25.63
CA TYR A 213 11.36 14.60 -24.66
C TYR A 213 12.59 13.78 -24.36
N GLY A 214 13.33 13.37 -25.39
CA GLY A 214 14.58 12.61 -25.29
C GLY A 214 15.82 13.43 -25.01
N ASP A 215 15.77 14.76 -25.12
CA ASP A 215 16.95 15.64 -25.11
C ASP A 215 17.97 15.25 -26.21
N LEU A 216 17.43 15.00 -27.43
CA LEU A 216 18.23 14.58 -28.56
C LEU A 216 19.04 15.75 -29.14
N LYS A 217 20.18 15.43 -29.76
CA LYS A 217 20.97 16.37 -30.53
C LYS A 217 20.25 16.81 -31.79
N ALA A 218 20.78 17.82 -32.48
CA ALA A 218 20.18 18.35 -33.71
C ALA A 218 19.97 17.28 -34.80
N ASP A 219 20.85 16.31 -34.85
CA ASP A 219 20.82 15.17 -35.79
C ASP A 219 19.88 14.03 -35.35
N GLY A 220 19.15 14.21 -34.24
CA GLY A 220 18.21 13.20 -33.72
C GLY A 220 18.88 12.09 -32.90
N THR A 221 20.17 12.16 -32.63
CA THR A 221 20.87 11.15 -31.82
C THR A 221 20.81 11.49 -30.32
N TYR A 222 20.84 10.44 -29.47
CA TYR A 222 20.99 10.59 -28.02
C TYR A 222 22.46 10.45 -27.62
N GLN A 223 22.99 11.43 -26.91
CA GLN A 223 24.39 11.46 -26.48
C GLN A 223 24.52 11.75 -24.97
N GLY A 224 23.51 11.37 -24.18
CA GLY A 224 23.42 11.67 -22.76
C GLY A 224 22.77 13.03 -22.47
N THR A 225 22.36 13.21 -21.21
CA THR A 225 21.64 14.41 -20.76
C THR A 225 21.94 14.73 -19.31
N ILE A 226 21.99 16.01 -18.96
CA ILE A 226 22.09 16.47 -17.56
C ILE A 226 20.81 16.15 -16.76
N ARG A 227 19.70 15.78 -17.40
CA ARG A 227 18.47 15.30 -16.73
C ARG A 227 18.70 13.97 -15.98
N GLY A 228 19.75 13.21 -16.37
CA GLY A 228 20.21 12.01 -15.69
C GLY A 228 21.13 12.26 -14.51
N GLY A 229 21.57 13.50 -14.33
CA GLY A 229 22.55 13.93 -13.34
C GLY A 229 23.70 14.70 -14.01
N ILE A 230 24.38 15.51 -13.22
CA ILE A 230 25.52 16.32 -13.65
C ILE A 230 26.79 15.58 -13.24
N LYS A 231 27.66 15.28 -14.21
CA LYS A 231 28.98 14.68 -13.98
C LYS A 231 29.97 15.71 -13.46
N SER A 232 29.93 16.90 -14.03
CA SER A 232 30.83 18.02 -13.66
C SER A 232 30.23 19.34 -14.11
N GLY A 233 30.78 20.45 -13.58
CA GLY A 233 30.26 21.79 -13.86
C GLY A 233 29.05 22.16 -13.01
N GLY A 234 28.31 23.18 -13.42
CA GLY A 234 27.13 23.67 -12.68
C GLY A 234 26.98 25.18 -12.77
N MET A 235 26.93 25.88 -11.64
CA MET A 235 26.58 27.31 -11.61
C MET A 235 27.61 28.22 -12.31
N VAL A 236 28.89 27.89 -12.26
CA VAL A 236 30.00 28.75 -12.78
C VAL A 236 30.50 28.27 -14.14
N THR A 237 30.48 26.97 -14.37
CA THR A 237 30.90 26.35 -15.62
C THR A 237 29.76 25.52 -16.23
N PRO A 238 29.73 25.36 -17.57
CA PRO A 238 28.69 24.54 -18.19
C PRO A 238 28.65 23.16 -17.59
N SER A 239 27.42 22.68 -17.33
CA SER A 239 27.19 21.31 -16.83
C SER A 239 27.53 20.29 -17.91
N ALA A 240 28.24 19.25 -17.53
CA ALA A 240 28.49 18.09 -18.37
C ALA A 240 27.63 16.89 -17.89
N SER A 241 27.03 16.16 -18.84
CA SER A 241 26.33 14.92 -18.57
C SER A 241 27.30 13.74 -18.37
N HIS A 242 26.82 12.67 -17.76
CA HIS A 242 27.47 11.38 -17.85
C HIS A 242 27.38 10.82 -19.27
N GLU A 243 28.33 9.96 -19.64
CA GLU A 243 28.18 9.11 -20.81
C GLU A 243 26.93 8.25 -20.63
N PRO A 244 26.09 8.09 -21.70
CA PRO A 244 24.88 7.30 -21.57
C PRO A 244 25.18 5.82 -21.32
N ILE A 245 24.31 5.17 -20.58
CA ILE A 245 24.32 3.72 -20.43
C ILE A 245 23.91 3.13 -21.78
N GLU A 246 24.66 2.16 -22.26
CA GLU A 246 24.35 1.51 -23.55
C GLU A 246 22.92 0.96 -23.61
N LEU A 247 22.19 1.21 -24.70
CA LEU A 247 20.83 0.76 -24.90
C LEU A 247 20.66 -0.75 -24.65
N ARG A 248 21.62 -1.56 -25.11
CA ARG A 248 21.57 -3.01 -24.91
C ARG A 248 21.63 -3.37 -23.43
N ALA A 249 22.51 -2.75 -22.67
CA ALA A 249 22.61 -2.96 -21.23
C ALA A 249 21.33 -2.56 -20.48
N LEU A 250 20.66 -1.47 -20.93
CA LEU A 250 19.37 -1.07 -20.39
C LEU A 250 18.30 -2.10 -20.68
N LEU A 251 18.24 -2.67 -21.89
CA LEU A 251 17.24 -3.66 -22.29
C LEU A 251 17.46 -5.01 -21.61
N ASP A 252 18.70 -5.40 -21.38
CA ASP A 252 19.07 -6.66 -20.72
C ASP A 252 18.74 -6.63 -19.22
N SER A 253 18.73 -5.44 -18.60
CA SER A 253 18.39 -5.28 -17.18
C SER A 253 16.90 -5.53 -16.91
N ASN A 254 16.55 -5.88 -15.67
CA ASN A 254 15.16 -6.09 -15.25
C ASN A 254 14.48 -4.83 -14.69
N PHE A 255 15.20 -3.72 -14.57
CA PHE A 255 14.68 -2.51 -13.94
C PHE A 255 13.47 -1.93 -14.70
N TRP A 256 13.43 -2.02 -16.01
CA TRP A 256 12.31 -1.56 -16.82
C TRP A 256 10.97 -2.23 -16.47
N ARG A 257 11.01 -3.45 -15.91
CA ARG A 257 9.79 -4.19 -15.52
C ARG A 257 9.15 -3.65 -14.24
N SER A 258 9.93 -3.11 -13.33
CA SER A 258 9.44 -2.70 -12.00
C SER A 258 9.85 -1.27 -11.61
N GLY A 259 11.07 -0.87 -11.91
CA GLY A 259 11.64 0.40 -11.48
C GLY A 259 11.16 1.59 -12.30
N LEU A 260 11.14 1.45 -13.63
CA LEU A 260 10.85 2.54 -14.56
C LEU A 260 9.42 3.07 -14.41
N VAL A 261 8.45 2.17 -14.31
CA VAL A 261 7.01 2.50 -14.26
C VAL A 261 6.40 2.42 -12.85
N SER A 262 7.19 2.13 -11.84
CA SER A 262 6.65 1.96 -10.48
C SER A 262 6.02 3.23 -9.92
N SER A 263 6.54 4.40 -10.28
CA SER A 263 6.00 5.70 -9.88
C SER A 263 4.66 6.05 -10.55
N GLU A 264 4.30 5.36 -11.61
CA GLU A 264 3.04 5.56 -12.33
C GLU A 264 1.89 4.75 -11.71
N ASN A 265 2.21 3.77 -10.87
CA ASN A 265 1.20 3.01 -10.14
C ASN A 265 0.56 3.90 -9.06
N PRO A 266 -0.77 4.03 -9.00
CA PRO A 266 -1.46 4.88 -8.03
C PRO A 266 -1.11 4.61 -6.56
N ASP A 267 -0.75 3.37 -6.21
CA ASP A 267 -0.35 3.00 -4.84
C ASP A 267 1.12 3.35 -4.52
N TRP A 268 1.91 3.70 -5.53
CA TRP A 268 3.35 3.95 -5.41
C TRP A 268 3.77 5.34 -5.86
N GLY A 269 2.93 6.02 -6.65
CA GLY A 269 3.19 7.37 -7.15
C GLY A 269 2.92 8.45 -6.10
N ASP A 270 3.70 9.51 -6.15
CA ASP A 270 3.52 10.67 -5.28
C ASP A 270 2.27 11.50 -5.68
N PRO A 271 1.63 12.22 -4.74
CA PRO A 271 2.03 12.35 -3.34
C PRO A 271 1.57 11.17 -2.48
N LEU A 272 2.46 10.69 -1.65
CA LEU A 272 2.15 9.75 -0.59
C LEU A 272 2.20 10.45 0.76
N MET A 273 1.54 9.87 1.74
CA MET A 273 1.55 10.36 3.12
C MET A 273 1.93 9.24 4.07
N GLU A 274 2.42 9.61 5.23
CA GLU A 274 2.57 8.74 6.38
C GLU A 274 2.12 9.48 7.64
N ILE A 275 1.86 8.74 8.69
CA ILE A 275 1.49 9.32 9.99
C ILE A 275 2.79 9.73 10.71
N SER A 276 2.85 10.98 11.12
CA SER A 276 3.99 11.50 11.88
C SER A 276 4.15 10.73 13.20
N GLY A 277 5.37 10.27 13.47
CA GLY A 277 5.68 9.48 14.67
C GLY A 277 5.29 8.01 14.60
N GLY A 278 4.82 7.53 13.42
CA GLY A 278 4.55 6.10 13.17
C GLY A 278 3.11 5.79 12.80
N MET A 279 2.95 4.80 11.94
CA MET A 279 1.65 4.43 11.38
C MET A 279 0.64 3.93 12.41
N ASP A 280 1.07 3.49 13.58
CA ASP A 280 0.22 3.10 14.69
C ASP A 280 -0.54 4.27 15.33
N GLY A 281 -0.20 5.52 14.98
CA GLY A 281 -0.91 6.71 15.45
C GLY A 281 -2.42 6.68 15.18
N ILE A 282 -2.85 6.13 14.04
CA ILE A 282 -4.29 6.00 13.76
C ILE A 282 -4.96 4.94 14.66
N VAL A 283 -4.23 3.88 15.02
CA VAL A 283 -4.74 2.86 15.96
C VAL A 283 -4.94 3.48 17.33
N LYS A 284 -3.95 4.21 17.83
CA LYS A 284 -4.02 4.93 19.11
C LYS A 284 -5.20 5.90 19.12
N ALA A 285 -5.37 6.67 18.06
CA ALA A 285 -6.47 7.62 17.93
C ALA A 285 -7.85 6.95 17.94
N PHE A 286 -8.01 5.78 17.30
CA PHE A 286 -9.26 5.01 17.43
C PHE A 286 -9.49 4.52 18.85
N VAL A 287 -8.45 3.99 19.52
CA VAL A 287 -8.57 3.46 20.89
C VAL A 287 -8.93 4.57 21.88
N GLU A 288 -8.42 5.79 21.71
CA GLU A 288 -8.75 6.96 22.55
C GLU A 288 -10.24 7.37 22.41
N GLU A 289 -10.82 7.19 21.24
CA GLU A 289 -12.22 7.58 20.96
C GLU A 289 -13.24 6.47 21.28
N ILE A 290 -12.83 5.20 21.19
CA ILE A 290 -13.69 4.04 21.46
C ILE A 290 -13.86 3.88 22.98
N ARG A 291 -15.13 3.80 23.42
CA ARG A 291 -15.50 3.55 24.83
C ARG A 291 -15.92 2.10 25.08
N SER A 292 -16.17 1.37 24.00
CA SER A 292 -16.52 -0.04 24.05
C SER A 292 -15.38 -0.87 24.62
N GLU A 293 -15.70 -1.98 25.26
CA GLU A 293 -14.71 -2.90 25.82
C GLU A 293 -13.89 -3.56 24.71
N ILE A 294 -12.56 -3.45 24.80
CA ILE A 294 -11.60 -4.16 23.96
C ILE A 294 -10.88 -5.20 24.81
N VAL A 295 -11.26 -6.46 24.66
CA VAL A 295 -10.67 -7.58 25.43
C VAL A 295 -9.49 -8.12 24.64
N THR A 296 -8.27 -7.88 25.12
CA THR A 296 -7.03 -8.46 24.57
C THR A 296 -6.76 -9.84 25.14
N ASN A 297 -5.84 -10.60 24.57
CA ASN A 297 -5.58 -12.02 24.92
C ASN A 297 -6.87 -12.87 24.87
N ALA A 298 -7.78 -12.53 23.99
CA ALA A 298 -9.09 -13.16 23.80
C ALA A 298 -9.12 -13.91 22.47
N GLN A 299 -8.49 -15.07 22.42
CA GLN A 299 -8.38 -15.86 21.20
C GLN A 299 -9.70 -16.57 20.91
N VAL A 300 -10.33 -16.24 19.80
CA VAL A 300 -11.58 -16.89 19.33
C VAL A 300 -11.31 -18.38 19.04
N GLN A 301 -12.17 -19.23 19.59
CA GLN A 301 -12.10 -20.69 19.49
C GLN A 301 -13.22 -21.27 18.62
N SER A 302 -14.39 -20.63 18.59
CA SER A 302 -15.49 -21.00 17.70
C SER A 302 -16.41 -19.83 17.41
N ILE A 303 -17.06 -19.84 16.25
CA ILE A 303 -18.05 -18.86 15.81
C ILE A 303 -19.26 -19.61 15.29
N ARG A 304 -20.43 -19.36 15.85
CA ARG A 304 -21.66 -20.03 15.47
C ARG A 304 -22.77 -19.02 15.22
N ASN A 305 -23.35 -19.04 14.04
CA ASN A 305 -24.61 -18.37 13.77
C ASN A 305 -25.77 -19.15 14.43
N THR A 306 -26.66 -18.46 15.09
CA THR A 306 -27.85 -19.01 15.73
C THR A 306 -29.10 -18.37 15.11
N THR A 307 -30.28 -18.84 15.50
CA THR A 307 -31.57 -18.23 15.06
C THR A 307 -31.69 -16.77 15.53
N ASP A 308 -31.10 -16.44 16.68
CA ASP A 308 -31.32 -15.17 17.37
C ASP A 308 -30.06 -14.27 17.38
N GLY A 309 -29.02 -14.66 16.65
CA GLY A 309 -27.80 -13.88 16.60
C GLY A 309 -26.56 -14.73 16.37
N VAL A 310 -25.48 -14.42 17.11
CA VAL A 310 -24.18 -15.08 17.01
C VAL A 310 -23.69 -15.47 18.38
N GLU A 311 -23.06 -16.64 18.48
CA GLU A 311 -22.37 -17.15 19.65
C GLU A 311 -20.89 -17.34 19.35
N VAL A 312 -20.03 -16.77 20.18
CA VAL A 312 -18.58 -16.84 20.03
C VAL A 312 -17.96 -17.38 21.30
N GLU A 313 -17.20 -18.47 21.18
CA GLU A 313 -16.35 -18.96 22.25
C GLU A 313 -14.92 -18.45 22.08
N TYR A 314 -14.29 -18.08 23.17
CA TYR A 314 -12.93 -17.57 23.16
C TYR A 314 -12.16 -17.97 24.43
N HIS A 315 -10.87 -18.03 24.33
CA HIS A 315 -9.98 -18.30 25.45
C HIS A 315 -9.43 -16.99 26.01
N HIS A 316 -9.58 -16.77 27.31
CA HIS A 316 -9.06 -15.58 27.98
C HIS A 316 -8.75 -15.88 29.45
N GLY A 317 -7.56 -15.47 29.91
CA GLY A 317 -7.13 -15.67 31.30
C GLY A 317 -7.08 -17.15 31.72
N GLY A 318 -6.66 -18.04 30.83
CA GLY A 318 -6.58 -19.48 31.06
C GLY A 318 -7.94 -20.21 31.07
N LYS A 319 -9.04 -19.51 30.75
CA LYS A 319 -10.41 -20.06 30.78
C LYS A 319 -11.11 -19.90 29.43
N ARG A 320 -11.94 -20.88 29.10
CA ARG A 320 -12.89 -20.78 27.98
C ARG A 320 -14.09 -19.92 28.41
N LYS A 321 -14.39 -18.93 27.64
CA LYS A 321 -15.51 -18.00 27.84
C LYS A 321 -16.39 -18.01 26.61
N GLN A 322 -17.63 -17.53 26.74
CA GLN A 322 -18.62 -17.45 25.69
C GLN A 322 -19.30 -16.09 25.73
N LEU A 323 -19.55 -15.51 24.57
CA LEU A 323 -20.38 -14.30 24.40
C LEU A 323 -21.42 -14.56 23.32
N LYS A 324 -22.59 -13.96 23.52
CA LYS A 324 -23.67 -13.91 22.54
C LYS A 324 -23.94 -12.47 22.16
N ALA A 325 -24.28 -12.23 20.92
CA ALA A 325 -24.67 -10.91 20.43
C ALA A 325 -25.66 -11.02 19.27
N ASP A 326 -26.41 -9.94 19.02
CA ASP A 326 -27.30 -9.85 17.87
C ASP A 326 -26.54 -9.92 16.54
N TRP A 327 -25.33 -9.36 16.51
CA TRP A 327 -24.49 -9.26 15.30
C TRP A 327 -23.02 -9.54 15.60
N CYS A 328 -22.29 -10.00 14.58
CA CYS A 328 -20.85 -10.16 14.65
C CYS A 328 -20.17 -9.62 13.38
N PHE A 329 -19.16 -8.78 13.58
CA PHE A 329 -18.25 -8.35 12.52
C PHE A 329 -16.92 -9.06 12.69
N ASN A 330 -16.53 -9.81 11.68
CA ASN A 330 -15.28 -10.54 11.69
C ASN A 330 -14.21 -9.82 10.87
N SER A 331 -13.12 -9.42 11.53
CA SER A 331 -11.92 -8.88 10.91
C SER A 331 -10.69 -9.79 11.05
N ILE A 332 -10.89 -11.02 11.49
CA ILE A 332 -9.85 -12.06 11.52
C ILE A 332 -9.38 -12.31 10.08
N PRO A 333 -8.07 -12.36 9.84
CA PRO A 333 -7.56 -12.59 8.49
C PRO A 333 -8.12 -13.87 7.87
N SER A 334 -8.49 -13.80 6.59
CA SER A 334 -9.19 -14.86 5.85
C SER A 334 -8.53 -16.24 5.92
N HIS A 335 -7.21 -16.29 6.02
CA HIS A 335 -6.46 -17.56 6.09
C HIS A 335 -6.54 -18.26 7.46
N PHE A 336 -6.89 -17.54 8.53
CA PHE A 336 -7.12 -18.15 9.85
C PHE A 336 -8.57 -18.59 10.05
N LEU A 337 -9.52 -17.89 9.43
CA LEU A 337 -10.93 -18.13 9.67
C LEU A 337 -11.40 -19.55 9.35
N PRO A 338 -10.94 -20.21 8.26
CA PRO A 338 -11.32 -21.61 7.97
C PRO A 338 -10.89 -22.62 9.03
N SER A 339 -9.81 -22.33 9.79
CA SER A 339 -9.32 -23.22 10.87
C SER A 339 -10.06 -23.02 12.19
N ILE A 340 -10.87 -21.99 12.32
CA ILE A 340 -11.71 -21.74 13.49
C ILE A 340 -13.01 -22.51 13.34
N PRO A 341 -13.42 -23.39 14.27
CA PRO A 341 -14.69 -24.09 14.25
C PRO A 341 -15.86 -23.12 14.04
N ASN A 342 -16.67 -23.39 13.03
CA ASN A 342 -17.78 -22.51 12.64
C ASN A 342 -18.90 -23.32 11.95
N ASN A 343 -20.03 -22.68 11.71
CA ASN A 343 -21.14 -23.23 10.94
C ASN A 343 -21.44 -22.37 9.68
N PHE A 344 -20.41 -21.82 9.08
CA PHE A 344 -20.54 -21.09 7.83
C PHE A 344 -20.81 -22.04 6.66
N ALA A 345 -21.34 -21.51 5.59
CA ALA A 345 -21.59 -22.27 4.38
C ALA A 345 -20.26 -22.72 3.73
N ASP A 346 -20.25 -23.94 3.18
CA ASP A 346 -19.04 -24.56 2.60
C ASP A 346 -18.45 -23.74 1.46
N ASP A 347 -19.29 -23.11 0.63
CA ASP A 347 -18.86 -22.25 -0.47
C ASP A 347 -18.15 -20.99 0.02
N TYR A 348 -18.59 -20.44 1.16
CA TYR A 348 -17.92 -19.30 1.80
C TYR A 348 -16.53 -19.68 2.33
N ILE A 349 -16.42 -20.83 3.00
CA ILE A 349 -15.13 -21.35 3.50
C ILE A 349 -14.18 -21.68 2.35
N ALA A 350 -14.70 -22.30 1.28
CA ALA A 350 -13.89 -22.57 0.07
C ALA A 350 -13.36 -21.27 -0.56
N GLY A 351 -14.20 -20.24 -0.64
CA GLY A 351 -13.78 -18.92 -1.14
C GLY A 351 -12.69 -18.27 -0.29
N LEU A 352 -12.76 -18.35 1.02
CA LEU A 352 -11.73 -17.85 1.93
C LEU A 352 -10.41 -18.61 1.77
N SER A 353 -10.49 -19.94 1.63
CA SER A 353 -9.31 -20.82 1.50
C SER A 353 -8.59 -20.63 0.15
N ALA A 354 -9.31 -20.19 -0.89
CA ALA A 354 -8.71 -19.90 -2.20
C ALA A 354 -7.87 -18.60 -2.23
N MET A 355 -7.98 -17.76 -1.20
CA MET A 355 -7.20 -16.52 -1.13
C MET A 355 -5.76 -16.80 -0.73
N SER A 356 -4.83 -16.63 -1.69
CA SER A 356 -3.39 -16.73 -1.43
C SER A 356 -2.84 -15.47 -0.75
N ARG A 357 -1.77 -15.64 0.00
CA ARG A 357 -1.00 -14.54 0.60
C ARG A 357 0.47 -14.64 0.25
N GLY A 358 1.07 -13.51 -0.07
CA GLY A 358 2.51 -13.39 -0.20
C GLY A 358 3.19 -13.30 1.17
N ASN A 359 4.37 -13.89 1.27
CA ASN A 359 5.23 -13.73 2.43
C ASN A 359 6.13 -12.51 2.20
N PHE A 360 6.07 -11.56 3.11
CA PHE A 360 6.92 -10.37 3.11
C PHE A 360 7.63 -10.27 4.45
N PHE A 361 8.85 -9.81 4.41
CA PHE A 361 9.58 -9.41 5.61
C PHE A 361 10.05 -7.98 5.47
N LYS A 362 10.30 -7.34 6.59
CA LYS A 362 10.96 -6.05 6.69
C LYS A 362 12.00 -6.11 7.77
N LEU A 363 13.13 -5.45 7.53
CA LEU A 363 14.18 -5.23 8.51
C LEU A 363 14.33 -3.73 8.75
N GLY A 364 14.36 -3.31 10.00
CA GLY A 364 14.64 -1.93 10.40
C GLY A 364 16.05 -1.84 10.94
N PHE A 365 16.81 -0.87 10.47
CA PHE A 365 18.16 -0.57 10.94
C PHE A 365 18.23 0.88 11.36
N GLN A 366 18.73 1.15 12.55
CA GLN A 366 19.18 2.48 12.91
C GLN A 366 20.64 2.65 12.47
N MET A 367 20.90 3.71 11.73
CA MET A 367 22.23 4.06 11.25
C MET A 367 22.85 5.16 12.12
N LYS A 368 24.16 5.16 12.22
CA LYS A 368 24.92 6.16 13.01
C LYS A 368 24.85 7.56 12.43
N SER A 369 24.59 7.68 11.14
CA SER A 369 24.38 8.93 10.43
C SER A 369 23.41 8.71 9.28
N ARG A 370 22.82 9.77 8.79
CA ARG A 370 21.93 9.76 7.61
C ARG A 370 22.77 9.90 6.32
N PHE A 371 23.70 8.95 6.11
CA PHE A 371 24.64 8.96 4.99
C PHE A 371 23.98 9.14 3.62
N TRP A 372 22.72 8.73 3.48
CA TRP A 372 21.97 8.91 2.25
C TRP A 372 21.64 10.37 1.92
N GLU A 373 21.63 11.26 2.91
CA GLU A 373 21.46 12.70 2.70
C GLU A 373 22.69 13.32 2.04
N ASP A 374 23.91 12.84 2.36
CA ASP A 374 25.15 13.21 1.68
C ASP A 374 25.10 12.82 0.20
N GLU A 375 24.34 11.78 -0.13
CA GLU A 375 24.09 11.30 -1.48
C GLU A 375 22.92 12.04 -2.18
N GLY A 376 22.33 13.03 -1.53
CA GLY A 376 21.17 13.79 -2.02
C GLY A 376 19.86 13.00 -1.98
N ILE A 377 19.77 11.93 -1.20
CA ILE A 377 18.56 11.10 -1.07
C ILE A 377 17.78 11.58 0.15
N TYR A 378 16.58 12.12 -0.06
CA TYR A 378 15.68 12.59 0.98
C TYR A 378 14.37 11.79 0.93
N GLY A 379 14.46 10.52 1.28
CA GLY A 379 13.37 9.56 1.12
C GLY A 379 13.48 8.76 -0.18
N GLY A 380 12.49 7.92 -0.42
CA GLY A 380 12.45 7.07 -1.62
C GLY A 380 12.99 5.68 -1.40
N ILE A 381 13.17 4.97 -2.50
CA ILE A 381 13.50 3.54 -2.50
C ILE A 381 14.66 3.28 -3.46
N THR A 382 15.72 2.67 -2.96
CA THR A 382 16.69 1.95 -3.78
C THR A 382 16.16 0.54 -4.04
N ARG A 383 16.13 0.13 -5.30
CA ARG A 383 15.76 -1.23 -5.71
C ARG A 383 16.99 -2.05 -6.01
N THR A 384 16.94 -3.35 -5.66
CA THR A 384 18.05 -4.26 -5.92
C THR A 384 17.54 -5.64 -6.32
N SER A 385 18.30 -6.35 -7.16
CA SER A 385 18.07 -7.76 -7.48
C SER A 385 18.45 -8.71 -6.35
N GLN A 386 19.06 -8.21 -5.27
CA GLN A 386 19.38 -9.00 -4.08
C GLN A 386 18.11 -9.39 -3.31
N ARG A 387 18.21 -10.38 -2.41
CA ARG A 387 17.08 -10.92 -1.64
C ARG A 387 16.28 -9.87 -0.87
N ILE A 388 16.91 -8.79 -0.43
CA ILE A 388 16.23 -7.67 0.26
C ILE A 388 15.32 -6.87 -0.66
N ASN A 389 15.50 -6.93 -1.94
CA ASN A 389 14.70 -6.30 -3.00
C ASN A 389 14.62 -4.76 -2.93
N GLN A 390 14.47 -4.18 -1.76
CA GLN A 390 14.27 -2.74 -1.57
C GLN A 390 14.96 -2.23 -0.31
N ILE A 391 15.54 -1.04 -0.42
CA ILE A 391 16.05 -0.25 0.70
C ILE A 391 15.23 1.04 0.73
N TRP A 392 14.58 1.31 1.86
CA TRP A 392 13.71 2.47 2.04
C TRP A 392 14.41 3.51 2.91
N TYR A 393 14.43 4.73 2.44
CA TYR A 393 14.99 5.86 3.17
C TYR A 393 13.89 6.68 3.82
N PRO A 394 14.06 7.15 5.08
CA PRO A 394 13.10 8.03 5.72
C PRO A 394 13.01 9.37 4.99
N SER A 395 11.78 9.89 4.88
CA SER A 395 11.50 11.21 4.30
C SER A 395 11.34 12.30 5.35
N ALA A 396 11.20 11.89 6.61
CA ALA A 396 11.02 12.78 7.75
C ALA A 396 12.34 13.10 8.46
N ASP A 397 12.28 14.06 9.36
CA ASP A 397 13.39 14.42 10.27
C ASP A 397 14.71 14.68 9.53
N ILE A 398 14.64 15.41 8.40
CA ILE A 398 15.79 15.80 7.59
C ILE A 398 16.82 16.51 8.48
N HIS A 399 18.10 16.18 8.29
CA HIS A 399 19.24 16.66 9.07
C HIS A 399 19.28 16.21 10.54
N SER A 400 18.52 15.17 10.93
CA SER A 400 18.78 14.50 12.21
C SER A 400 20.16 13.83 12.17
N GLU A 401 20.82 13.73 13.31
CA GLU A 401 22.14 13.09 13.40
C GLU A 401 22.11 11.63 12.99
N LYS A 402 21.02 10.92 13.39
CA LYS A 402 20.83 9.50 13.15
C LYS A 402 19.56 9.24 12.34
N GLY A 403 19.44 8.07 11.78
CA GLY A 403 18.24 7.67 11.03
C GLY A 403 18.10 6.17 10.87
#